data_bc9d93de648d501edaf38df3e4fb45c3
#
_entry.id   bc9d93de648d501edaf38df3e4fb45c3
#
_cell.length_a   1.000
_cell.length_b   1.000
_cell.length_c   1.000
_cell.angle_alpha   90.00
_cell.angle_beta   90.00
_cell.angle_gamma   90.00
#
_symmetry.space_group_name_H-M   'P 1'
#
loop_
_entity.id
_entity.type
_entity.pdbx_description
1 polymer ?
#
loop_
_entity_poly.entity_id
_entity_poly.type
_entity_poly.pdbx_seq_one_letter_code
_entity_poly.pdbx_strand_id
1 'polypeptide(L)'
;MKLRSYEGLHDFYAMLDLLSEGYKAHNGTHYVHRGDLQWWLFYTDTPPALWQSRIRLWMEAERLIGWALLSPEEDAFDVYTIPALRGTSQEDEMLSTVVAEMSTLDELGNVWVADDDEVRIQWFEKNGFKVADHHMVHFHRSLSEPLAGPQLPTGFTLRASRGDEADARLRAVTSHAAFQSGMPFEQYWLRTWRLMQAPVYVKEHELFVEAPGGEIAAYCIIWTDEKTKLGHFEPVGTHPDFQRKGLGKCLLFEGLRRLKSEGMIEADVCTNYDNVAAIPLYQSVGFQIDKRLLTYKKKRTT
;
A
#
# COMPACT_ATOMS: atom_id res chain seq x y z
N MET A 1 -5.96 -5.75 28.23
CA MET A 1 -5.17 -5.69 26.96
C MET A 1 -3.74 -6.13 27.27
N LYS A 2 -3.13 -7.02 26.48
CA LYS A 2 -1.74 -7.50 26.64
C LYS A 2 -0.96 -7.17 25.36
N LEU A 3 0.18 -6.50 25.51
CA LEU A 3 1.11 -6.21 24.43
C LEU A 3 2.08 -7.39 24.23
N ARG A 4 2.34 -7.79 23.01
CA ARG A 4 3.38 -8.75 22.61
C ARG A 4 4.02 -8.42 21.28
N SER A 5 5.18 -9.01 21.03
CA SER A 5 5.85 -8.91 19.75
C SER A 5 5.24 -9.86 18.71
N TYR A 6 5.53 -9.61 17.45
CA TYR A 6 5.19 -10.45 16.30
C TYR A 6 5.96 -11.78 16.35
N GLU A 7 5.30 -12.90 16.07
CA GLU A 7 5.88 -14.25 16.16
C GLU A 7 5.89 -15.01 14.81
N GLY A 8 5.24 -14.46 13.76
CA GLY A 8 5.28 -15.09 12.44
C GLY A 8 4.02 -14.93 11.60
N LEU A 9 3.88 -15.76 10.56
CA LEU A 9 2.82 -15.62 9.56
C LEU A 9 1.40 -15.70 10.13
N HIS A 10 1.18 -16.41 11.23
CA HIS A 10 -0.13 -16.44 11.89
C HIS A 10 -0.56 -15.01 12.30
N ASP A 11 0.36 -14.28 12.89
CA ASP A 11 0.12 -12.88 13.28
C ASP A 11 -0.09 -11.98 12.07
N PHE A 12 0.70 -12.17 11.03
CA PHE A 12 0.52 -11.45 9.79
C PHE A 12 -0.88 -11.62 9.20
N TYR A 13 -1.39 -12.85 9.15
CA TYR A 13 -2.77 -13.08 8.67
C TYR A 13 -3.81 -12.47 9.60
N ALA A 14 -3.60 -12.48 10.93
CA ALA A 14 -4.48 -11.82 11.88
C ALA A 14 -4.48 -10.28 11.68
N MET A 15 -3.33 -9.67 11.36
CA MET A 15 -3.23 -8.25 11.02
C MET A 15 -4.00 -7.91 9.74
N LEU A 16 -3.88 -8.75 8.69
CA LEU A 16 -4.66 -8.60 7.45
C LEU A 16 -6.18 -8.71 7.71
N ASP A 17 -6.57 -9.63 8.56
CA ASP A 17 -7.99 -9.86 8.91
C ASP A 17 -8.58 -8.66 9.67
N LEU A 18 -7.79 -8.06 10.56
CA LEU A 18 -8.18 -6.84 11.28
C LEU A 18 -8.39 -5.67 10.31
N LEU A 19 -7.52 -5.50 9.31
CA LEU A 19 -7.70 -4.46 8.28
C LEU A 19 -8.99 -4.65 7.50
N SER A 20 -9.27 -5.88 7.04
CA SER A 20 -10.51 -6.19 6.31
C SER A 20 -11.76 -5.98 7.18
N GLU A 21 -11.72 -6.36 8.48
CA GLU A 21 -12.80 -6.10 9.44
C GLU A 21 -13.04 -4.59 9.61
N GLY A 22 -11.96 -3.83 9.78
CA GLY A 22 -12.01 -2.38 9.95
C GLY A 22 -12.55 -1.67 8.71
N TYR A 23 -12.02 -1.99 7.55
CA TYR A 23 -12.46 -1.44 6.27
C TYR A 23 -13.98 -1.65 6.06
N LYS A 24 -14.46 -2.87 6.30
CA LYS A 24 -15.87 -3.21 6.16
C LYS A 24 -16.77 -2.46 7.14
N ALA A 25 -16.33 -2.27 8.38
CA ALA A 25 -17.11 -1.58 9.41
C ALA A 25 -17.24 -0.07 9.17
N HIS A 26 -16.27 0.54 8.46
CA HIS A 26 -16.19 1.96 8.21
C HIS A 26 -16.37 2.35 6.73
N ASN A 27 -17.01 1.48 5.93
CA ASN A 27 -17.27 1.73 4.49
C ASN A 27 -16.04 2.18 3.72
N GLY A 28 -14.89 1.55 3.98
CA GLY A 28 -13.64 1.86 3.27
C GLY A 28 -12.90 3.08 3.76
N THR A 29 -13.26 3.63 4.92
CA THR A 29 -12.51 4.73 5.53
C THR A 29 -11.66 4.23 6.70
N HIS A 30 -10.63 5.00 7.05
CA HIS A 30 -9.80 4.83 8.25
C HIS A 30 -8.91 3.58 8.32
N TYR A 31 -8.93 2.73 7.31
CA TYR A 31 -8.07 1.55 7.22
C TYR A 31 -7.44 1.47 5.83
N VAL A 32 -6.18 1.08 5.77
CA VAL A 32 -5.51 0.80 4.51
C VAL A 32 -5.97 -0.53 3.93
N HIS A 33 -5.78 -0.72 2.64
CA HIS A 33 -6.03 -2.01 2.01
C HIS A 33 -5.03 -3.05 2.54
N ARG A 34 -5.45 -4.29 2.67
CA ARG A 34 -4.54 -5.36 3.10
C ARG A 34 -3.33 -5.55 2.19
N GLY A 35 -3.42 -5.12 0.93
CA GLY A 35 -2.33 -5.08 -0.02
C GLY A 35 -1.19 -4.16 0.40
N ASP A 36 -1.50 -3.00 1.01
CA ASP A 36 -0.49 -2.07 1.53
C ASP A 36 0.39 -2.75 2.58
N LEU A 37 -0.20 -3.45 3.56
CA LEU A 37 0.58 -4.17 4.58
C LEU A 37 1.45 -5.26 3.96
N GLN A 38 0.95 -5.97 2.93
CA GLN A 38 1.72 -6.97 2.20
C GLN A 38 2.90 -6.32 1.49
N TRP A 39 2.67 -5.17 0.83
CA TRP A 39 3.70 -4.38 0.19
C TRP A 39 4.74 -3.90 1.20
N TRP A 40 4.35 -3.29 2.31
CA TRP A 40 5.26 -2.74 3.33
C TRP A 40 6.17 -3.81 3.94
N LEU A 41 5.65 -5.00 4.21
CA LEU A 41 6.44 -6.06 4.84
C LEU A 41 7.33 -6.83 3.87
N PHE A 42 6.91 -7.02 2.63
CA PHE A 42 7.65 -7.86 1.69
C PHE A 42 8.46 -7.11 0.64
N TYR A 43 8.09 -5.88 0.30
CA TYR A 43 8.90 -5.04 -0.58
C TYR A 43 9.81 -4.10 0.22
N THR A 44 10.73 -4.66 0.99
CA THR A 44 11.58 -3.92 1.93
C THR A 44 12.98 -4.51 2.01
N ASP A 45 13.95 -3.72 2.51
CA ASP A 45 15.27 -4.19 2.88
C ASP A 45 15.30 -4.77 4.30
N THR A 46 14.27 -4.53 5.10
CA THR A 46 14.16 -5.06 6.46
C THR A 46 14.00 -6.58 6.40
N PRO A 47 14.97 -7.34 6.93
CA PRO A 47 14.84 -8.78 6.96
C PRO A 47 13.72 -9.22 7.90
N PRO A 48 13.02 -10.34 7.62
CA PRO A 48 11.91 -10.82 8.44
C PRO A 48 12.27 -11.01 9.93
N ALA A 49 13.54 -11.30 10.24
CA ALA A 49 14.03 -11.40 11.62
C ALA A 49 13.86 -10.10 12.44
N LEU A 50 13.79 -8.94 11.78
CA LEU A 50 13.57 -7.65 12.44
C LEU A 50 12.09 -7.30 12.63
N TRP A 51 11.15 -8.04 12.05
CA TRP A 51 9.72 -7.75 12.22
C TRP A 51 9.27 -7.83 13.67
N GLN A 52 9.88 -8.72 14.47
CA GLN A 52 9.62 -8.81 15.92
C GLN A 52 9.91 -7.49 16.65
N SER A 53 10.93 -6.75 16.23
CA SER A 53 11.27 -5.44 16.80
C SER A 53 10.46 -4.28 16.20
N ARG A 54 9.77 -4.49 15.08
CA ARG A 54 9.03 -3.47 14.33
C ARG A 54 7.53 -3.54 14.51
N ILE A 55 6.99 -4.70 14.89
CA ILE A 55 5.55 -4.92 15.01
C ILE A 55 5.16 -5.07 16.47
N ARG A 56 4.10 -4.38 16.87
CA ARG A 56 3.46 -4.48 18.19
C ARG A 56 2.05 -5.03 18.02
N LEU A 57 1.70 -6.01 18.84
CA LEU A 57 0.41 -6.67 18.78
C LEU A 57 -0.29 -6.54 20.13
N TRP A 58 -1.50 -6.01 20.14
CA TRP A 58 -2.34 -5.94 21.33
C TRP A 58 -3.39 -7.03 21.30
N MET A 59 -3.37 -7.85 22.33
CA MET A 59 -4.24 -9.02 22.47
C MET A 59 -5.27 -8.83 23.58
N GLU A 60 -6.47 -9.32 23.35
CA GLU A 60 -7.48 -9.57 24.38
C GLU A 60 -7.83 -11.06 24.34
N ALA A 61 -7.47 -11.79 25.41
CA ALA A 61 -7.37 -13.24 25.38
C ALA A 61 -6.54 -13.71 24.16
N GLU A 62 -7.11 -14.51 23.26
CA GLU A 62 -6.43 -15.01 22.04
C GLU A 62 -6.74 -14.18 20.80
N ARG A 63 -7.52 -13.09 20.91
CA ARG A 63 -7.89 -12.24 19.78
C ARG A 63 -6.92 -11.07 19.64
N LEU A 64 -6.46 -10.82 18.41
CA LEU A 64 -5.78 -9.58 18.04
C LEU A 64 -6.82 -8.44 18.02
N ILE A 65 -6.58 -7.39 18.82
CA ILE A 65 -7.47 -6.21 18.92
C ILE A 65 -6.83 -4.93 18.38
N GLY A 66 -5.52 -4.95 18.13
CA GLY A 66 -4.79 -3.86 17.50
C GLY A 66 -3.37 -4.27 17.17
N TRP A 67 -2.79 -3.57 16.23
CA TRP A 67 -1.38 -3.73 15.85
C TRP A 67 -0.76 -2.41 15.44
N ALA A 68 0.57 -2.32 15.55
CA ALA A 68 1.36 -1.23 15.01
C ALA A 68 2.53 -1.76 14.21
N LEU A 69 2.89 -1.04 13.16
CA LEU A 69 4.12 -1.19 12.39
C LEU A 69 4.98 0.06 12.61
N LEU A 70 6.21 -0.12 13.08
CA LEU A 70 7.17 0.95 13.32
C LEU A 70 8.19 0.96 12.17
N SER A 71 8.34 2.09 11.50
CA SER A 71 9.25 2.32 10.38
C SER A 71 10.20 3.48 10.69
N PRO A 72 11.16 3.30 11.64
CA PRO A 72 12.03 4.38 12.10
C PRO A 72 12.95 4.94 11.01
N GLU A 73 13.27 4.19 9.97
CA GLU A 73 14.00 4.66 8.78
C GLU A 73 13.20 5.62 7.90
N GLU A 74 11.89 5.65 8.06
CA GLU A 74 10.96 6.52 7.34
C GLU A 74 10.34 7.57 8.27
N ASP A 75 10.76 7.62 9.54
CA ASP A 75 10.20 8.44 10.59
C ASP A 75 8.69 8.22 10.76
N ALA A 76 8.20 7.01 10.48
CA ALA A 76 6.80 6.70 10.32
C ALA A 76 6.34 5.55 11.23
N PHE A 77 5.05 5.51 11.48
CA PHE A 77 4.38 4.37 12.10
C PHE A 77 2.93 4.27 11.65
N ASP A 78 2.40 3.06 11.71
CA ASP A 78 0.99 2.76 11.48
C ASP A 78 0.41 2.08 12.71
N VAL A 79 -0.84 2.43 13.06
CA VAL A 79 -1.58 1.79 14.16
C VAL A 79 -3.00 1.52 13.71
N TYR A 80 -3.42 0.28 13.78
CA TYR A 80 -4.78 -0.14 13.48
C TYR A 80 -5.38 -0.97 14.61
N THR A 81 -6.64 -0.72 14.90
CA THR A 81 -7.40 -1.39 15.95
C THR A 81 -8.65 -2.01 15.37
N ILE A 82 -9.28 -2.95 16.08
CA ILE A 82 -10.64 -3.38 15.72
C ILE A 82 -11.60 -2.18 15.79
N PRO A 83 -12.69 -2.15 15.00
CA PRO A 83 -13.61 -1.01 14.94
C PRO A 83 -14.14 -0.57 16.32
N ALA A 84 -14.41 -1.50 17.19
CA ALA A 84 -14.95 -1.23 18.53
C ALA A 84 -14.01 -0.39 19.44
N LEU A 85 -12.73 -0.34 19.13
CA LEU A 85 -11.74 0.42 19.91
C LEU A 85 -11.47 1.82 19.35
N ARG A 86 -11.96 2.14 18.15
CA ARG A 86 -11.78 3.46 17.55
C ARG A 86 -12.30 4.58 18.44
N GLY A 87 -11.46 5.57 18.75
CA GLY A 87 -11.79 6.70 19.60
C GLY A 87 -11.92 6.38 21.09
N THR A 88 -11.52 5.20 21.55
CA THR A 88 -11.51 4.83 22.95
C THR A 88 -10.15 5.10 23.62
N SER A 89 -10.12 5.09 24.95
CA SER A 89 -8.88 5.20 25.73
C SER A 89 -7.89 4.06 25.44
N GLN A 90 -8.35 2.91 24.95
CA GLN A 90 -7.48 1.80 24.57
C GLN A 90 -6.73 2.12 23.27
N GLU A 91 -7.37 2.72 22.28
CA GLU A 91 -6.69 3.22 21.08
C GLU A 91 -5.70 4.34 21.44
N ASP A 92 -6.08 5.27 22.33
CA ASP A 92 -5.21 6.32 22.83
C ASP A 92 -3.94 5.76 23.49
N GLU A 93 -4.07 4.68 24.28
CA GLU A 93 -2.94 3.99 24.90
C GLU A 93 -2.02 3.36 23.85
N MET A 94 -2.56 2.70 22.83
CA MET A 94 -1.79 2.10 21.74
C MET A 94 -0.98 3.15 20.96
N LEU A 95 -1.63 4.25 20.55
CA LEU A 95 -0.99 5.37 19.86
C LEU A 95 0.10 6.01 20.72
N SER A 96 -0.18 6.26 22.00
CA SER A 96 0.78 6.85 22.94
C SER A 96 1.99 5.95 23.17
N THR A 97 1.79 4.62 23.24
CA THR A 97 2.87 3.64 23.35
C THR A 97 3.81 3.71 22.15
N VAL A 98 3.26 3.71 20.94
CA VAL A 98 4.06 3.79 19.71
C VAL A 98 4.82 5.11 19.62
N VAL A 99 4.17 6.24 19.91
CA VAL A 99 4.82 7.56 19.90
C VAL A 99 5.95 7.62 20.93
N ALA A 100 5.78 7.02 22.11
CA ALA A 100 6.83 6.95 23.11
C ALA A 100 8.02 6.09 22.66
N GLU A 101 7.77 4.94 22.05
CA GLU A 101 8.83 4.07 21.49
C GLU A 101 9.62 4.76 20.35
N MET A 102 8.94 5.55 19.54
CA MET A 102 9.54 6.30 18.43
C MET A 102 10.15 7.66 18.86
N SER A 103 10.04 8.02 20.14
CA SER A 103 10.48 9.33 20.67
C SER A 103 12.00 9.57 20.62
N THR A 104 12.79 8.59 20.26
CA THR A 104 14.25 8.74 20.05
C THR A 104 14.60 9.41 18.73
N LEU A 105 13.66 9.51 17.78
CA LEU A 105 13.83 10.19 16.51
C LEU A 105 13.74 11.72 16.70
N ASP A 106 14.47 12.47 15.89
CA ASP A 106 14.44 13.95 15.93
C ASP A 106 13.11 14.51 15.41
N GLU A 107 12.48 13.81 14.48
CA GLU A 107 11.15 14.10 13.94
C GLU A 107 10.37 12.79 13.80
N LEU A 108 9.09 12.79 14.17
CA LEU A 108 8.12 11.79 13.76
C LEU A 108 7.31 12.38 12.63
N GLY A 109 7.40 11.76 11.46
CA GLY A 109 6.73 12.25 10.27
C GLY A 109 6.09 11.14 9.47
N ASN A 110 5.50 11.51 8.33
CA ASN A 110 4.91 10.58 7.36
C ASN A 110 3.83 9.64 7.94
N VAL A 111 3.16 10.07 9.01
CA VAL A 111 2.00 9.33 9.54
C VAL A 111 0.77 9.80 8.79
N TRP A 112 0.11 8.89 8.10
CA TRP A 112 -1.02 9.21 7.25
C TRP A 112 -2.35 9.06 7.97
N VAL A 113 -3.23 10.06 7.76
CA VAL A 113 -4.58 10.08 8.32
C VAL A 113 -5.55 10.54 7.23
N ALA A 114 -6.64 9.82 7.02
CA ALA A 114 -7.68 10.24 6.10
C ALA A 114 -8.31 11.57 6.55
N ASP A 115 -8.60 12.46 5.62
CA ASP A 115 -9.12 13.80 5.92
C ASP A 115 -10.56 13.82 6.47
N ASP A 116 -11.23 12.66 6.45
CA ASP A 116 -12.52 12.40 7.07
C ASP A 116 -12.44 11.65 8.41
N ASP A 117 -11.22 11.31 8.88
CA ASP A 117 -10.99 10.63 10.18
C ASP A 117 -10.85 11.64 11.34
N GLU A 118 -11.96 12.30 11.70
CA GLU A 118 -11.96 13.32 12.73
C GLU A 118 -11.39 12.84 14.08
N VAL A 119 -11.64 11.59 14.45
CA VAL A 119 -11.15 10.98 15.69
C VAL A 119 -9.62 10.94 15.71
N ARG A 120 -9.02 10.45 14.63
CA ARG A 120 -7.58 10.33 14.51
C ARG A 120 -6.91 11.70 14.37
N ILE A 121 -7.52 12.60 13.59
CA ILE A 121 -7.07 14.00 13.43
C ILE A 121 -6.98 14.68 14.79
N GLN A 122 -8.08 14.66 15.58
CA GLN A 122 -8.10 15.28 16.91
C GLN A 122 -7.04 14.70 17.85
N TRP A 123 -6.82 13.37 17.79
CA TRP A 123 -5.80 12.75 18.61
C TRP A 123 -4.40 13.26 18.25
N PHE A 124 -4.05 13.31 16.94
CA PHE A 124 -2.75 13.79 16.50
C PHE A 124 -2.51 15.24 16.86
N GLU A 125 -3.47 16.13 16.62
CA GLU A 125 -3.37 17.56 16.95
C GLU A 125 -3.21 17.79 18.46
N LYS A 126 -4.01 17.12 19.29
CA LYS A 126 -3.91 17.17 20.75
C LYS A 126 -2.55 16.69 21.25
N ASN A 127 -1.92 15.75 20.57
CA ASN A 127 -0.61 15.21 20.94
C ASN A 127 0.57 15.93 20.26
N GLY A 128 0.35 17.11 19.67
CA GLY A 128 1.38 18.02 19.18
C GLY A 128 1.87 17.69 17.77
N PHE A 129 1.20 16.83 17.04
CA PHE A 129 1.43 16.65 15.61
C PHE A 129 0.80 17.78 14.81
N LYS A 130 1.38 18.08 13.66
CA LYS A 130 0.88 19.10 12.73
C LYS A 130 0.79 18.52 11.33
N VAL A 131 -0.23 18.95 10.60
CA VAL A 131 -0.37 18.62 9.17
C VAL A 131 0.80 19.22 8.39
N ALA A 132 1.43 18.42 7.55
CA ALA A 132 2.43 18.85 6.58
C ALA A 132 1.76 19.28 5.26
N ASP A 133 2.52 20.00 4.42
CA ASP A 133 2.02 20.43 3.11
C ASP A 133 1.84 19.27 2.11
N HIS A 134 2.44 18.12 2.40
CA HIS A 134 2.36 16.92 1.57
C HIS A 134 1.18 16.03 1.98
N HIS A 135 0.48 15.48 1.00
CA HIS A 135 -0.59 14.51 1.23
C HIS A 135 -0.70 13.55 0.02
N MET A 136 -1.33 12.41 0.23
CA MET A 136 -1.71 11.53 -0.87
C MET A 136 -3.17 11.73 -1.25
N VAL A 137 -3.49 11.38 -2.48
CA VAL A 137 -4.85 11.36 -3.01
C VAL A 137 -5.27 9.90 -3.18
N HIS A 138 -6.34 9.53 -2.52
CA HIS A 138 -6.97 8.22 -2.65
C HIS A 138 -8.05 8.29 -3.73
N PHE A 139 -8.01 7.31 -4.64
CA PHE A 139 -8.95 7.16 -5.73
C PHE A 139 -9.73 5.88 -5.57
N HIS A 140 -11.00 5.95 -5.89
CA HIS A 140 -11.93 4.84 -5.84
C HIS A 140 -12.68 4.68 -7.16
N ARG A 141 -13.03 3.43 -7.51
CA ARG A 141 -13.85 3.10 -8.67
C ARG A 141 -14.74 1.90 -8.40
N SER A 142 -16.05 2.00 -8.75
CA SER A 142 -16.95 0.85 -8.82
C SER A 142 -16.63 -0.01 -10.06
N LEU A 143 -16.67 -1.32 -9.88
CA LEU A 143 -16.51 -2.31 -10.95
C LEU A 143 -17.86 -2.80 -11.53
N SER A 144 -19.00 -2.22 -11.08
CA SER A 144 -20.33 -2.55 -11.61
C SER A 144 -20.46 -2.16 -13.09
N GLU A 145 -19.85 -1.04 -13.48
CA GLU A 145 -19.92 -0.50 -14.84
C GLU A 145 -19.12 -1.33 -15.86
N PRO A 146 -19.45 -1.24 -17.17
CA PRO A 146 -18.65 -1.85 -18.21
C PRO A 146 -17.21 -1.31 -18.22
N LEU A 147 -16.26 -2.22 -18.43
CA LEU A 147 -14.85 -1.88 -18.54
C LEU A 147 -14.42 -1.93 -20.01
N ALA A 148 -13.72 -0.90 -20.46
CA ALA A 148 -13.07 -0.93 -21.76
C ALA A 148 -11.99 -2.04 -21.79
N GLY A 149 -11.77 -2.63 -22.94
CA GLY A 149 -10.65 -3.55 -23.13
C GLY A 149 -9.32 -2.79 -23.23
N PRO A 150 -8.20 -3.39 -22.80
CA PRO A 150 -6.88 -2.81 -23.01
C PRO A 150 -6.58 -2.67 -24.49
N GLN A 151 -6.06 -1.52 -24.91
CA GLN A 151 -5.65 -1.25 -26.28
C GLN A 151 -4.15 -1.02 -26.31
N LEU A 152 -3.40 -2.07 -26.64
CA LEU A 152 -1.94 -2.00 -26.75
C LEU A 152 -1.51 -1.41 -28.08
N PRO A 153 -0.43 -0.59 -28.12
CA PRO A 153 0.23 -0.24 -29.36
C PRO A 153 0.82 -1.48 -30.05
N THR A 154 0.96 -1.39 -31.37
CA THR A 154 1.53 -2.49 -32.18
C THR A 154 2.91 -2.91 -31.65
N GLY A 155 3.12 -4.21 -31.54
CA GLY A 155 4.37 -4.82 -31.08
C GLY A 155 4.51 -4.98 -29.57
N PHE A 156 3.64 -4.35 -28.76
CA PHE A 156 3.60 -4.58 -27.31
C PHE A 156 2.70 -5.76 -26.98
N THR A 157 3.05 -6.49 -25.92
CA THR A 157 2.23 -7.60 -25.42
C THR A 157 1.93 -7.40 -23.94
N LEU A 158 0.76 -7.86 -23.50
CA LEU A 158 0.36 -7.84 -22.09
C LEU A 158 0.37 -9.26 -21.56
N ARG A 159 1.03 -9.48 -20.44
CA ARG A 159 1.10 -10.77 -19.76
C ARG A 159 1.14 -10.64 -18.24
N ALA A 160 0.89 -11.72 -17.55
CA ALA A 160 1.22 -11.83 -16.13
C ALA A 160 2.70 -12.10 -15.92
N SER A 161 3.17 -11.89 -14.72
CA SER A 161 4.50 -12.32 -14.27
C SER A 161 4.63 -13.86 -14.34
N ARG A 162 5.81 -14.35 -14.67
CA ARG A 162 6.15 -15.78 -14.54
C ARG A 162 6.50 -16.16 -13.11
N GLY A 163 6.79 -15.15 -12.27
CA GLY A 163 7.22 -15.35 -10.89
C GLY A 163 8.66 -15.87 -10.74
N ASP A 164 9.47 -15.70 -11.78
CA ASP A 164 10.87 -16.13 -11.80
C ASP A 164 11.86 -14.96 -11.59
N GLU A 165 13.12 -15.28 -11.34
CA GLU A 165 14.17 -14.27 -11.13
C GLU A 165 14.37 -13.36 -12.34
N ALA A 166 14.17 -13.88 -13.57
CA ALA A 166 14.31 -13.09 -14.79
C ALA A 166 13.25 -11.99 -14.84
N ASP A 167 12.00 -12.32 -14.54
CA ASP A 167 10.92 -11.31 -14.44
C ASP A 167 11.16 -10.34 -13.28
N ALA A 168 11.68 -10.80 -12.14
CA ALA A 168 12.01 -9.93 -11.03
C ALA A 168 13.05 -8.87 -11.43
N ARG A 169 14.11 -9.26 -12.15
CA ARG A 169 15.14 -8.34 -12.63
C ARG A 169 14.61 -7.39 -13.69
N LEU A 170 13.86 -7.87 -14.67
CA LEU A 170 13.26 -7.03 -15.72
C LEU A 170 12.27 -6.01 -15.12
N ARG A 171 11.40 -6.45 -14.20
CA ARG A 171 10.48 -5.57 -13.49
C ARG A 171 11.22 -4.54 -12.64
N ALA A 172 12.31 -4.95 -11.98
CA ALA A 172 13.13 -4.04 -11.17
C ALA A 172 13.79 -2.94 -12.02
N VAL A 173 14.26 -3.23 -13.24
CA VAL A 173 14.76 -2.21 -14.18
C VAL A 173 13.69 -1.15 -14.44
N THR A 174 12.48 -1.59 -14.77
CA THR A 174 11.37 -0.69 -15.06
C THR A 174 10.97 0.14 -13.85
N SER A 175 10.84 -0.47 -12.69
CA SER A 175 10.42 0.24 -11.48
C SER A 175 11.50 1.18 -10.95
N HIS A 176 12.77 0.78 -10.99
CA HIS A 176 13.89 1.63 -10.61
C HIS A 176 13.92 2.93 -11.43
N ALA A 177 13.74 2.81 -12.75
CA ALA A 177 13.67 3.95 -13.64
C ALA A 177 12.39 4.77 -13.48
N ALA A 178 11.22 4.13 -13.36
CA ALA A 178 9.92 4.79 -13.23
C ALA A 178 9.82 5.64 -11.96
N PHE A 179 10.37 5.15 -10.84
CA PHE A 179 10.38 5.84 -9.55
C PHE A 179 11.68 6.63 -9.29
N GLN A 180 12.57 6.72 -10.26
CA GLN A 180 13.83 7.45 -10.16
C GLN A 180 14.61 7.14 -8.88
N SER A 181 14.67 5.84 -8.53
CA SER A 181 15.27 5.40 -7.27
C SER A 181 16.77 5.71 -7.23
N GLY A 182 17.23 6.34 -6.16
CA GLY A 182 18.65 6.50 -5.87
C GLY A 182 19.34 5.26 -5.29
N MET A 183 18.59 4.19 -5.01
CA MET A 183 19.14 2.95 -4.44
C MET A 183 20.01 2.22 -5.48
N PRO A 184 21.15 1.61 -5.08
CA PRO A 184 21.92 0.75 -5.97
C PRO A 184 21.05 -0.38 -6.54
N PHE A 185 21.13 -0.64 -7.85
CA PHE A 185 20.25 -1.59 -8.53
C PHE A 185 20.27 -3.00 -7.92
N GLU A 186 21.44 -3.47 -7.48
CA GLU A 186 21.56 -4.81 -6.85
C GLU A 186 20.79 -4.93 -5.53
N GLN A 187 20.59 -3.86 -4.80
CA GLN A 187 19.71 -3.84 -3.63
C GLN A 187 18.24 -3.73 -4.05
N TYR A 188 17.97 -2.91 -5.07
CA TYR A 188 16.61 -2.62 -5.53
C TYR A 188 15.90 -3.87 -6.08
N TRP A 189 16.56 -4.63 -6.97
CA TRP A 189 15.95 -5.82 -7.53
C TRP A 189 15.71 -6.94 -6.49
N LEU A 190 16.53 -7.00 -5.42
CA LEU A 190 16.32 -7.93 -4.33
C LEU A 190 15.01 -7.70 -3.58
N ARG A 191 14.56 -6.45 -3.45
CA ARG A 191 13.22 -6.14 -2.91
C ARG A 191 12.11 -6.77 -3.77
N THR A 192 12.22 -6.62 -5.09
CA THR A 192 11.29 -7.25 -6.04
C THR A 192 11.30 -8.76 -5.89
N TRP A 193 12.48 -9.37 -5.81
CA TRP A 193 12.62 -10.80 -5.64
C TRP A 193 12.02 -11.30 -4.31
N ARG A 194 12.25 -10.58 -3.22
CA ARG A 194 11.67 -10.90 -1.91
C ARG A 194 10.14 -10.87 -1.95
N LEU A 195 9.56 -9.85 -2.57
CA LEU A 195 8.12 -9.77 -2.75
C LEU A 195 7.59 -10.98 -3.53
N MET A 196 8.25 -11.36 -4.63
CA MET A 196 7.85 -12.52 -5.45
C MET A 196 8.01 -13.87 -4.71
N GLN A 197 8.82 -13.93 -3.64
CA GLN A 197 8.94 -15.11 -2.76
C GLN A 197 8.00 -15.05 -1.56
N ALA A 198 7.25 -13.97 -1.39
CA ALA A 198 6.32 -13.84 -0.27
C ALA A 198 5.16 -14.84 -0.39
N PRO A 199 4.67 -15.39 0.74
CA PRO A 199 3.60 -16.38 0.75
C PRO A 199 2.27 -15.85 0.21
N VAL A 200 2.15 -14.54 0.10
CA VAL A 200 0.94 -13.82 -0.36
C VAL A 200 1.06 -13.34 -1.82
N TYR A 201 2.22 -13.54 -2.45
CA TYR A 201 2.42 -13.12 -3.83
C TYR A 201 1.68 -14.05 -4.79
N VAL A 202 0.88 -13.45 -5.65
CA VAL A 202 0.14 -14.12 -6.72
C VAL A 202 0.68 -13.61 -8.05
N LYS A 203 1.43 -14.42 -8.76
CA LYS A 203 2.10 -14.01 -10.01
C LYS A 203 1.12 -13.56 -11.10
N GLU A 204 -0.09 -14.11 -11.10
CA GLU A 204 -1.16 -13.72 -12.01
C GLU A 204 -1.68 -12.30 -11.73
N HIS A 205 -1.45 -11.77 -10.54
CA HIS A 205 -1.82 -10.41 -10.13
C HIS A 205 -0.74 -9.37 -10.48
N GLU A 206 0.46 -9.77 -10.85
CA GLU A 206 1.47 -8.84 -11.35
C GLU A 206 1.46 -8.83 -12.88
N LEU A 207 1.10 -7.68 -13.45
CA LEU A 207 0.86 -7.49 -14.87
C LEU A 207 1.99 -6.70 -15.51
N PHE A 208 2.43 -7.18 -16.68
CA PHE A 208 3.48 -6.55 -17.46
C PHE A 208 2.99 -6.18 -18.85
N VAL A 209 3.40 -5.01 -19.34
CA VAL A 209 3.45 -4.71 -20.77
C VAL A 209 4.89 -4.89 -21.21
N GLU A 210 5.12 -5.89 -22.06
CA GLU A 210 6.41 -6.20 -22.64
C GLU A 210 6.56 -5.50 -24.00
N ALA A 211 7.68 -4.83 -24.19
CA ALA A 211 8.05 -4.17 -25.44
C ALA A 211 8.57 -5.17 -26.49
N PRO A 212 8.63 -4.80 -27.80
CA PRO A 212 9.16 -5.68 -28.85
C PRO A 212 10.60 -6.18 -28.62
N GLY A 213 11.39 -5.46 -27.82
CA GLY A 213 12.75 -5.84 -27.44
C GLY A 213 12.86 -6.79 -26.25
N GLY A 214 11.73 -7.14 -25.60
CA GLY A 214 11.67 -8.01 -24.44
C GLY A 214 11.79 -7.28 -23.08
N GLU A 215 11.90 -5.94 -23.09
CA GLU A 215 11.89 -5.14 -21.87
C GLU A 215 10.49 -5.04 -21.28
N ILE A 216 10.37 -4.97 -19.97
CA ILE A 216 9.11 -4.61 -19.31
C ILE A 216 8.93 -3.10 -19.41
N ALA A 217 8.06 -2.66 -20.32
CA ALA A 217 7.79 -1.23 -20.58
C ALA A 217 6.93 -0.59 -19.49
N ALA A 218 6.01 -1.36 -18.91
CA ALA A 218 5.15 -0.93 -17.81
C ALA A 218 4.69 -2.12 -16.98
N TYR A 219 4.35 -1.90 -15.72
CA TYR A 219 3.88 -2.95 -14.82
C TYR A 219 2.90 -2.41 -13.78
N CYS A 220 2.08 -3.27 -13.23
CA CYS A 220 1.32 -3.03 -12.01
C CYS A 220 1.13 -4.33 -11.24
N ILE A 221 0.87 -4.20 -9.93
CA ILE A 221 0.37 -5.29 -9.10
C ILE A 221 -1.05 -4.95 -8.69
N ILE A 222 -1.94 -5.93 -8.74
CA ILE A 222 -3.27 -5.85 -8.14
C ILE A 222 -3.32 -6.73 -6.91
N TRP A 223 -3.99 -6.26 -5.87
CA TRP A 223 -4.25 -6.97 -4.64
C TRP A 223 -5.74 -7.17 -4.47
N THR A 224 -6.15 -8.27 -3.89
CA THR A 224 -7.55 -8.59 -3.67
C THR A 224 -7.86 -8.77 -2.20
N ASP A 225 -9.02 -8.30 -1.78
CA ASP A 225 -9.60 -8.63 -0.48
C ASP A 225 -10.98 -9.25 -0.67
N GLU A 226 -11.06 -10.57 -0.54
CA GLU A 226 -12.30 -11.30 -0.70
C GLU A 226 -13.36 -10.95 0.38
N LYS A 227 -12.92 -10.49 1.55
CA LYS A 227 -13.83 -10.13 2.65
C LYS A 227 -14.54 -8.80 2.38
N THR A 228 -13.83 -7.82 1.86
CA THR A 228 -14.36 -6.48 1.52
C THR A 228 -14.84 -6.38 0.08
N LYS A 229 -14.40 -7.31 -0.80
CA LYS A 229 -14.60 -7.26 -2.25
C LYS A 229 -13.94 -6.06 -2.92
N LEU A 230 -12.89 -5.53 -2.30
CA LEU A 230 -12.05 -4.46 -2.81
C LEU A 230 -10.81 -5.01 -3.50
N GLY A 231 -10.49 -4.45 -4.67
CA GLY A 231 -9.19 -4.61 -5.32
C GLY A 231 -8.35 -3.35 -5.17
N HIS A 232 -7.04 -3.51 -5.09
CA HIS A 232 -6.10 -2.40 -4.90
C HIS A 232 -4.97 -2.46 -5.91
N PHE A 233 -4.51 -1.29 -6.41
CA PHE A 233 -3.37 -1.19 -7.31
C PHE A 233 -2.17 -0.60 -6.56
N GLU A 234 -1.15 -1.41 -6.30
CA GLU A 234 0.12 -0.98 -5.70
C GLU A 234 1.27 -1.93 -6.08
N PRO A 235 2.30 -1.47 -6.78
CA PRO A 235 2.45 -0.18 -7.45
C PRO A 235 1.96 -0.19 -8.90
N VAL A 236 1.98 1.01 -9.54
CA VAL A 236 1.80 1.17 -11.00
C VAL A 236 2.97 1.97 -11.54
N GLY A 237 3.72 1.41 -12.50
CA GLY A 237 4.92 2.05 -13.05
C GLY A 237 5.04 1.90 -14.57
N THR A 238 5.58 2.95 -15.23
CA THR A 238 5.94 2.93 -16.65
C THR A 238 7.35 3.46 -16.81
N HIS A 239 8.22 2.68 -17.44
CA HIS A 239 9.60 3.08 -17.74
C HIS A 239 9.62 4.39 -18.53
N PRO A 240 10.49 5.36 -18.23
CA PRO A 240 10.52 6.68 -18.90
C PRO A 240 10.51 6.61 -20.42
N ASP A 241 11.28 5.71 -21.03
CA ASP A 241 11.39 5.56 -22.50
C ASP A 241 10.09 5.06 -23.17
N PHE A 242 9.18 4.52 -22.38
CA PHE A 242 7.89 3.97 -22.87
C PHE A 242 6.68 4.78 -22.41
N GLN A 243 6.88 5.90 -21.70
CA GLN A 243 5.80 6.78 -21.27
C GLN A 243 5.06 7.41 -22.48
N ARG A 244 3.84 7.92 -22.22
CA ARG A 244 2.98 8.62 -23.19
C ARG A 244 2.51 7.74 -24.38
N LYS A 245 2.64 6.42 -24.28
CA LYS A 245 2.15 5.45 -25.27
C LYS A 245 0.85 4.76 -24.84
N GLY A 246 0.23 5.18 -23.75
CA GLY A 246 -1.01 4.58 -23.23
C GLY A 246 -0.84 3.27 -22.46
N LEU A 247 0.39 2.82 -22.19
CA LEU A 247 0.66 1.51 -21.58
C LEU A 247 0.10 1.39 -20.15
N GLY A 248 0.26 2.41 -19.32
CA GLY A 248 -0.34 2.44 -17.97
C GLY A 248 -1.87 2.32 -18.00
N LYS A 249 -2.52 2.96 -18.97
CA LYS A 249 -3.96 2.84 -19.17
C LYS A 249 -4.38 1.40 -19.55
N CYS A 250 -3.60 0.74 -20.40
CA CYS A 250 -3.82 -0.66 -20.76
C CYS A 250 -3.71 -1.58 -19.55
N LEU A 251 -2.67 -1.40 -18.74
CA LEU A 251 -2.48 -2.17 -17.50
C LEU A 251 -3.64 -1.99 -16.53
N LEU A 252 -4.06 -0.74 -16.28
CA LEU A 252 -5.18 -0.47 -15.38
C LEU A 252 -6.48 -1.11 -15.85
N PHE A 253 -6.81 -1.04 -17.17
CA PHE A 253 -8.00 -1.72 -17.66
C PHE A 253 -7.92 -3.24 -17.54
N GLU A 254 -6.77 -3.84 -17.80
CA GLU A 254 -6.60 -5.29 -17.59
C GLU A 254 -6.69 -5.66 -16.11
N GLY A 255 -6.04 -4.88 -15.23
CA GLY A 255 -6.13 -5.09 -13.78
C GLY A 255 -7.58 -5.00 -13.29
N LEU A 256 -8.32 -3.97 -13.70
CA LEU A 256 -9.75 -3.82 -13.36
C LEU A 256 -10.60 -5.00 -13.87
N ARG A 257 -10.31 -5.50 -15.08
CA ARG A 257 -11.01 -6.69 -15.62
C ARG A 257 -10.74 -7.94 -14.79
N ARG A 258 -9.48 -8.16 -14.38
CA ARG A 258 -9.10 -9.29 -13.51
C ARG A 258 -9.75 -9.18 -12.15
N LEU A 259 -9.64 -8.02 -11.48
CA LEU A 259 -10.32 -7.77 -10.21
C LEU A 259 -11.82 -8.09 -10.30
N LYS A 260 -12.50 -7.61 -11.35
CA LYS A 260 -13.91 -7.90 -11.58
C LYS A 260 -14.17 -9.40 -11.80
N SER A 261 -13.32 -10.08 -12.57
CA SER A 261 -13.47 -11.53 -12.83
C SER A 261 -13.23 -12.39 -11.59
N GLU A 262 -12.46 -11.88 -10.62
CA GLU A 262 -12.22 -12.50 -9.32
C GLU A 262 -13.27 -12.10 -8.25
N GLY A 263 -14.31 -11.40 -8.67
CA GLY A 263 -15.44 -11.07 -7.82
C GLY A 263 -15.26 -9.83 -6.95
N MET A 264 -14.26 -8.98 -7.25
CA MET A 264 -14.18 -7.65 -6.64
C MET A 264 -15.28 -6.76 -7.22
N ILE A 265 -15.86 -5.92 -6.38
CA ILE A 265 -16.93 -4.98 -6.76
C ILE A 265 -16.46 -3.53 -6.83
N GLU A 266 -15.31 -3.26 -6.25
CA GLU A 266 -14.67 -1.95 -6.16
C GLU A 266 -13.16 -2.10 -6.36
N ALA A 267 -12.51 -0.99 -6.76
CA ALA A 267 -11.07 -0.88 -6.84
C ALA A 267 -10.60 0.48 -6.34
N ASP A 268 -9.43 0.52 -5.72
CA ASP A 268 -8.79 1.75 -5.28
C ASP A 268 -7.32 1.84 -5.71
N VAL A 269 -6.74 3.02 -5.61
CA VAL A 269 -5.34 3.34 -5.86
C VAL A 269 -5.00 4.68 -5.19
N CYS A 270 -3.77 4.80 -4.70
CA CYS A 270 -3.27 6.05 -4.13
C CYS A 270 -2.11 6.64 -4.95
N THR A 271 -1.93 7.95 -4.85
CA THR A 271 -0.74 8.64 -5.36
C THR A 271 -0.51 9.96 -4.64
N ASN A 272 0.70 10.51 -4.74
CA ASN A 272 1.00 11.84 -4.23
C ASN A 272 0.15 12.91 -4.96
N TYR A 273 -0.25 13.93 -4.21
CA TYR A 273 -1.11 15.03 -4.72
C TYR A 273 -0.50 15.81 -5.90
N ASP A 274 0.82 15.80 -6.02
CA ASP A 274 1.60 16.48 -7.05
C ASP A 274 2.02 15.56 -8.21
N ASN A 275 1.56 14.32 -8.23
CA ASN A 275 1.87 13.38 -9.30
C ASN A 275 1.03 13.68 -10.56
N VAL A 276 1.51 14.64 -11.34
CA VAL A 276 0.86 15.14 -12.57
C VAL A 276 0.66 14.08 -13.65
N ALA A 277 1.35 12.95 -13.57
CA ALA A 277 1.22 11.84 -14.51
C ALA A 277 0.16 10.82 -14.06
N ALA A 278 0.14 10.46 -12.78
CA ALA A 278 -0.73 9.42 -12.26
C ALA A 278 -2.19 9.87 -12.12
N ILE A 279 -2.42 11.11 -11.62
CA ILE A 279 -3.78 11.62 -11.40
C ILE A 279 -4.64 11.57 -12.69
N PRO A 280 -4.22 12.15 -13.83
CA PRO A 280 -4.98 12.06 -15.07
C PRO A 280 -5.08 10.62 -15.61
N LEU A 281 -4.06 9.79 -15.37
CA LEU A 281 -4.07 8.39 -15.76
C LEU A 281 -5.22 7.65 -15.06
N TYR A 282 -5.31 7.74 -13.72
CA TYR A 282 -6.37 7.09 -12.94
C TYR A 282 -7.76 7.62 -13.32
N GLN A 283 -7.92 8.93 -13.46
CA GLN A 283 -9.19 9.53 -13.92
C GLN A 283 -9.58 9.04 -15.33
N SER A 284 -8.61 8.84 -16.23
CA SER A 284 -8.87 8.39 -17.61
C SER A 284 -9.41 6.96 -17.72
N VAL A 285 -9.29 6.18 -16.65
CA VAL A 285 -9.86 4.83 -16.54
C VAL A 285 -11.02 4.76 -15.55
N GLY A 286 -11.56 5.92 -15.16
CA GLY A 286 -12.81 6.06 -14.41
C GLY A 286 -12.67 6.03 -12.90
N PHE A 287 -11.46 6.10 -12.34
CA PHE A 287 -11.29 6.37 -10.92
C PHE A 287 -11.69 7.80 -10.59
N GLN A 288 -12.28 7.98 -9.43
CA GLN A 288 -12.66 9.28 -8.88
C GLN A 288 -11.91 9.52 -7.59
N ILE A 289 -11.58 10.78 -7.30
CA ILE A 289 -10.99 11.16 -6.01
C ILE A 289 -12.04 10.89 -4.93
N ASP A 290 -11.64 10.12 -3.93
CA ASP A 290 -12.47 9.75 -2.79
C ASP A 290 -12.11 10.60 -1.56
N LYS A 291 -10.81 10.62 -1.19
CA LYS A 291 -10.33 11.36 -0.01
C LYS A 291 -8.86 11.75 -0.16
N ARG A 292 -8.37 12.54 0.78
CA ARG A 292 -6.94 12.81 0.95
C ARG A 292 -6.42 12.06 2.17
N LEU A 293 -5.19 11.56 2.07
CA LEU A 293 -4.45 11.03 3.20
C LEU A 293 -3.47 12.13 3.64
N LEU A 294 -3.82 12.85 4.68
CA LEU A 294 -3.01 13.94 5.24
C LEU A 294 -1.76 13.36 5.91
N THR A 295 -0.64 14.00 5.71
CA THR A 295 0.60 13.64 6.40
C THR A 295 0.73 14.45 7.69
N TYR A 296 0.88 13.78 8.81
CA TYR A 296 1.12 14.40 10.12
C TYR A 296 2.58 14.25 10.51
N LYS A 297 3.12 15.31 11.13
CA LYS A 297 4.50 15.37 11.62
C LYS A 297 4.57 15.95 13.03
N LYS A 298 5.50 15.45 13.84
CA LYS A 298 5.80 15.96 15.16
C LYS A 298 7.30 16.10 15.34
N LYS A 299 7.78 17.31 15.59
CA LYS A 299 9.17 17.55 15.98
C LYS A 299 9.39 17.16 17.42
N ARG A 300 10.57 16.63 17.72
CA ARG A 300 11.00 16.39 19.09
C ARG A 300 11.00 17.71 19.87
N THR A 301 10.32 17.71 20.99
CA THR A 301 10.44 18.83 21.95
C THR A 301 11.77 18.65 22.68
N THR A 302 12.72 19.54 22.44
CA THR A 302 14.02 19.62 23.15
C THR A 302 13.79 19.93 24.62
#